data_96f2685c5754e505d8236d4b4c979863
#
_entry.id   96f2685c5754e505d8236d4b4c979863
#
_cell.length_a   1.000
_cell.length_b   1.000
_cell.length_c   1.000
_cell.angle_alpha   90.00
_cell.angle_beta   90.00
_cell.angle_gamma   90.00
#
_symmetry.space_group_name_H-M   'P 1'
#
loop_
_entity.id
_entity.type
_entity.pdbx_description
1 polymer ?
#
loop_
_entity_poly.entity_id
_entity_poly.type
_entity_poly.pdbx_seq_one_letter_code
_entity_poly.pdbx_strand_id
1 'polypeptide(L)'
;LDFAFLNDIKELDEIIKINYQEKTTVYTNSENCIKRAGEFFLLPYNPKVSSLAGILYLAAFDGHSEIFVCGSDAYGPGNYPIDKVIKETEQVFSCFKNTQFHFVLDNAKALPDQWRKFKNVKLMSHKQFVSYCDL
;
A
#
# COMPACT_ATOMS: atom_id res chain seq x y z
N LEU A 1 10.06 10.13 -3.31
CA LEU A 1 9.44 9.14 -2.44
C LEU A 1 10.03 9.21 -1.05
N ASP A 2 9.17 9.32 -0.04
CA ASP A 2 9.62 9.35 1.36
C ASP A 2 9.81 7.93 1.91
N PHE A 3 8.94 7.01 1.49
CA PHE A 3 8.96 5.61 1.91
C PHE A 3 8.66 4.68 0.76
N ALA A 4 9.19 3.46 0.82
CA ALA A 4 8.83 2.37 -0.06
C ALA A 4 8.56 1.11 0.77
N PHE A 5 7.64 0.27 0.32
CA PHE A 5 7.39 -1.03 0.91
C PHE A 5 7.46 -2.10 -0.18
N LEU A 6 8.37 -3.05 0.00
CA LEU A 6 8.61 -4.15 -0.95
C LEU A 6 8.74 -5.47 -0.19
N ASN A 7 8.02 -6.47 -0.64
CA ASN A 7 8.05 -7.81 -0.03
C ASN A 7 8.92 -8.81 -0.79
N ASP A 8 9.14 -8.60 -2.08
CA ASP A 8 9.91 -9.53 -2.90
C ASP A 8 11.40 -9.30 -2.71
N ILE A 9 12.12 -10.36 -2.29
CA ILE A 9 13.57 -10.28 -2.07
C ILE A 9 14.35 -9.93 -3.34
N LYS A 10 13.86 -10.32 -4.50
CA LYS A 10 14.51 -10.00 -5.78
C LYS A 10 14.43 -8.52 -6.08
N GLU A 11 13.27 -7.91 -5.84
CA GLU A 11 13.09 -6.46 -5.98
C GLU A 11 13.97 -5.70 -5.00
N LEU A 12 14.09 -6.18 -3.76
CA LEU A 12 14.99 -5.61 -2.76
C LEU A 12 16.45 -5.69 -3.22
N ASP A 13 16.89 -6.82 -3.76
CA ASP A 13 18.25 -6.97 -4.27
C ASP A 13 18.53 -6.01 -5.44
N GLU A 14 17.56 -5.74 -6.29
CA GLU A 14 17.69 -4.76 -7.36
C GLU A 14 17.87 -3.33 -6.85
N ILE A 15 17.14 -2.94 -5.81
CA ILE A 15 17.29 -1.59 -5.23
C ILE A 15 18.59 -1.44 -4.44
N ILE A 16 19.14 -2.52 -3.86
CA ILE A 16 20.46 -2.51 -3.22
C ILE A 16 21.54 -2.18 -4.24
N LYS A 17 21.45 -2.78 -5.43
CA LYS A 17 22.46 -2.56 -6.51
C LYS A 17 22.59 -1.08 -6.90
N ILE A 18 21.52 -0.31 -6.80
CA ILE A 18 21.51 1.12 -7.14
C ILE A 18 21.57 2.03 -5.91
N ASN A 19 21.77 1.47 -4.74
CA ASN A 19 21.82 2.18 -3.46
C ASN A 19 20.57 3.04 -3.17
N TYR A 20 19.41 2.57 -3.62
CA TYR A 20 18.14 3.28 -3.45
C TYR A 20 17.76 3.43 -1.98
N GLN A 21 18.02 2.40 -1.16
CA GLN A 21 17.75 2.39 0.27
C GLN A 21 18.53 3.46 1.06
N GLU A 22 19.61 4.01 0.50
CA GLU A 22 20.35 5.13 1.11
C GLU A 22 19.62 6.47 0.94
N LYS A 23 18.76 6.57 -0.07
CA LYS A 23 18.01 7.78 -0.43
C LYS A 23 16.58 7.78 0.03
N THR A 24 16.01 6.58 0.24
CA THR A 24 14.61 6.39 0.60
C THR A 24 14.51 5.33 1.69
N THR A 25 13.70 5.57 2.69
CA THR A 25 13.42 4.57 3.72
C THR A 25 12.63 3.42 3.11
N VAL A 26 13.19 2.22 3.14
CA VAL A 26 12.58 1.03 2.56
C VAL A 26 12.19 0.05 3.67
N TYR A 27 10.91 -0.30 3.69
CA TYR A 27 10.35 -1.28 4.61
C TYR A 27 10.12 -2.61 3.90
N THR A 28 10.28 -3.68 4.63
CA THR A 28 10.02 -5.03 4.16
C THR A 28 9.54 -5.93 5.31
N ASN A 29 9.31 -7.21 5.03
CA ASN A 29 8.90 -8.18 6.04
C ASN A 29 10.08 -8.68 6.88
N SER A 30 9.78 -9.39 7.98
CA SER A 30 10.79 -9.89 8.92
C SER A 30 11.78 -10.87 8.30
N GLU A 31 11.32 -11.73 7.38
CA GLU A 31 12.19 -12.69 6.71
C GLU A 31 13.28 -11.98 5.89
N ASN A 32 12.88 -10.99 5.11
CA ASN A 32 13.82 -10.21 4.30
C ASN A 32 14.78 -9.36 5.15
N CYS A 33 14.31 -8.83 6.28
CA CYS A 33 15.16 -8.11 7.22
C CYS A 33 16.27 -9.00 7.80
N ILE A 34 15.99 -10.28 8.03
CA ILE A 34 16.99 -11.25 8.47
C ILE A 34 17.98 -11.55 7.34
N LYS A 35 17.49 -11.78 6.12
CA LYS A 35 18.33 -12.09 4.96
C LYS A 35 19.23 -10.94 4.52
N ARG A 36 18.80 -9.71 4.74
CA ARG A 36 19.51 -8.47 4.34
C ARG A 36 19.61 -7.52 5.51
N ALA A 37 20.17 -8.01 6.61
CA ALA A 37 20.31 -7.24 7.85
C ALA A 37 21.07 -5.94 7.62
N GLY A 38 20.53 -4.85 8.18
CA GLY A 38 21.12 -3.51 8.10
C GLY A 38 20.74 -2.70 6.86
N GLU A 39 20.03 -3.30 5.90
CA GLU A 39 19.64 -2.62 4.65
C GLU A 39 18.22 -2.06 4.69
N PHE A 40 17.32 -2.69 5.42
CA PHE A 40 15.89 -2.37 5.39
C PHE A 40 15.28 -2.25 6.78
N PHE A 41 14.13 -1.54 6.84
CA PHE A 41 13.33 -1.44 8.05
C PHE A 41 12.21 -2.49 8.06
N LEU A 42 11.94 -3.01 9.23
CA LEU A 42 10.86 -3.98 9.43
C LEU A 42 9.50 -3.28 9.47
N LEU A 43 8.55 -3.77 8.65
CA LEU A 43 7.15 -3.45 8.83
C LEU A 43 6.57 -4.43 9.87
N PRO A 44 6.13 -3.95 11.04
CA PRO A 44 5.63 -4.83 12.11
C PRO A 44 4.19 -5.27 11.85
N TYR A 45 3.98 -5.99 10.77
CA TYR A 45 2.70 -6.52 10.34
C TYR A 45 2.91 -7.93 9.80
N ASN A 46 1.88 -8.54 9.24
CA ASN A 46 1.97 -9.89 8.70
C ASN A 46 3.12 -10.00 7.66
N PRO A 47 4.11 -10.88 7.87
CA PRO A 47 5.25 -10.99 6.95
C PRO A 47 4.88 -11.44 5.54
N LYS A 48 3.69 -12.01 5.36
CA LYS A 48 3.16 -12.44 4.05
C LYS A 48 2.07 -11.51 3.53
N VAL A 49 1.95 -10.31 4.08
CA VAL A 49 0.94 -9.34 3.66
C VAL A 49 1.16 -8.93 2.19
N SER A 50 0.06 -8.69 1.48
CA SER A 50 0.11 -8.11 0.13
C SER A 50 0.72 -6.71 0.15
N SER A 51 1.33 -6.30 -0.95
CA SER A 51 1.97 -4.99 -1.05
C SER A 51 0.99 -3.84 -0.80
N LEU A 52 -0.23 -3.95 -1.33
CA LEU A 52 -1.25 -2.92 -1.11
C LEU A 52 -1.62 -2.79 0.37
N ALA A 53 -1.98 -3.88 1.02
CA ALA A 53 -2.35 -3.85 2.44
C ALA A 53 -1.17 -3.38 3.31
N GLY A 54 0.04 -3.81 3.00
CA GLY A 54 1.25 -3.40 3.72
C GLY A 54 1.53 -1.91 3.64
N ILE A 55 1.45 -1.33 2.45
CA ILE A 55 1.72 0.12 2.29
C ILE A 55 0.60 0.97 2.91
N LEU A 56 -0.65 0.55 2.82
CA LEU A 56 -1.76 1.25 3.47
C LEU A 56 -1.65 1.18 4.99
N TYR A 57 -1.27 0.02 5.52
CA TYR A 57 -1.01 -0.14 6.95
C TYR A 57 0.10 0.80 7.41
N LEU A 58 1.23 0.84 6.69
CA LEU A 58 2.36 1.70 7.02
C LEU A 58 1.96 3.17 7.06
N ALA A 59 1.25 3.65 6.04
CA ALA A 59 0.81 5.03 5.96
C ALA A 59 -0.18 5.39 7.08
N ALA A 60 -1.12 4.50 7.37
CA ALA A 60 -2.09 4.72 8.44
C ALA A 60 -1.44 4.65 9.83
N PHE A 61 -0.52 3.71 10.04
CA PHE A 61 0.23 3.57 11.28
C PHE A 61 1.13 4.80 11.55
N ASP A 62 1.66 5.41 10.48
CA ASP A 62 2.47 6.65 10.57
C ASP A 62 1.61 7.89 10.92
N GLY A 63 0.31 7.75 11.03
CA GLY A 63 -0.60 8.78 11.55
C GLY A 63 -1.27 9.65 10.50
N HIS A 64 -1.19 9.29 9.22
CA HIS A 64 -1.88 10.04 8.17
C HIS A 64 -3.40 9.86 8.28
N SER A 65 -4.13 10.97 8.31
CA SER A 65 -5.60 10.96 8.42
C SER A 65 -6.30 10.80 7.07
N GLU A 66 -5.62 11.16 5.98
CA GLU A 66 -6.10 10.99 4.61
C GLU A 66 -5.00 10.35 3.76
N ILE A 67 -5.35 9.27 3.08
CA ILE A 67 -4.43 8.51 2.23
C ILE A 67 -5.06 8.41 0.83
N PHE A 68 -4.34 8.85 -0.19
CA PHE A 68 -4.76 8.77 -1.58
C PHE A 68 -4.03 7.61 -2.26
N VAL A 69 -4.79 6.67 -2.79
CA VAL A 69 -4.26 5.44 -3.39
C VAL A 69 -4.37 5.55 -4.90
N CYS A 70 -3.22 5.64 -5.56
CA CYS A 70 -3.12 5.72 -7.02
C CYS A 70 -2.52 4.41 -7.57
N GLY A 71 -2.98 4.00 -8.75
CA GLY A 71 -2.43 2.83 -9.44
C GLY A 71 -2.90 1.48 -8.90
N SER A 72 -3.91 1.45 -8.04
CA SER A 72 -4.46 0.19 -7.50
C SER A 72 -5.22 -0.65 -8.53
N ASP A 73 -5.57 -0.09 -9.67
CA ASP A 73 -6.16 -0.80 -10.80
C ASP A 73 -5.20 -1.80 -11.47
N ALA A 74 -3.91 -1.70 -11.19
CA ALA A 74 -2.91 -2.69 -11.62
C ALA A 74 -3.05 -4.04 -10.90
N TYR A 75 -3.82 -4.10 -9.81
CA TYR A 75 -4.15 -5.35 -9.11
C TYR A 75 -5.31 -6.06 -9.83
N GLY A 76 -5.07 -6.44 -11.08
CA GLY A 76 -6.03 -7.20 -11.87
C GLY A 76 -5.93 -8.70 -11.64
N PRO A 77 -6.92 -9.47 -12.15
CA PRO A 77 -6.89 -10.92 -12.08
C PRO A 77 -5.61 -11.48 -12.73
N GLY A 78 -4.85 -12.29 -11.99
CA GLY A 78 -3.66 -12.98 -12.48
C GLY A 78 -2.34 -12.64 -11.75
N ASN A 79 -2.24 -11.53 -11.04
CA ASN A 79 -1.01 -11.12 -10.35
C ASN A 79 -1.00 -11.43 -8.85
N TYR A 80 -2.16 -11.51 -8.23
CA TYR A 80 -2.31 -11.87 -6.81
C TYR A 80 -3.56 -12.71 -6.60
N PRO A 81 -3.61 -13.54 -5.56
CA PRO A 81 -4.88 -14.08 -5.08
C PRO A 81 -5.75 -12.90 -4.64
N ILE A 82 -6.65 -12.44 -5.51
CA ILE A 82 -7.51 -11.26 -5.30
C ILE A 82 -8.20 -11.31 -3.94
N ASP A 83 -8.74 -12.46 -3.57
CA ASP A 83 -9.43 -12.64 -2.29
C ASP A 83 -8.53 -12.34 -1.09
N LYS A 84 -7.26 -12.71 -1.17
CA LYS A 84 -6.29 -12.43 -0.12
C LYS A 84 -6.05 -10.93 0.02
N VAL A 85 -5.80 -10.24 -1.10
CA VAL A 85 -5.59 -8.79 -1.12
C VAL A 85 -6.80 -8.06 -0.57
N ILE A 86 -7.99 -8.45 -0.98
CA ILE A 86 -9.26 -7.86 -0.52
C ILE A 86 -9.39 -7.98 0.99
N LYS A 87 -9.23 -9.18 1.53
CA LYS A 87 -9.38 -9.44 2.97
C LYS A 87 -8.34 -8.71 3.83
N GLU A 88 -7.08 -8.75 3.41
CA GLU A 88 -6.01 -8.07 4.14
C GLU A 88 -6.21 -6.56 4.15
N THR A 89 -6.64 -5.99 3.03
CA THR A 89 -6.91 -4.56 2.93
C THR A 89 -8.12 -4.16 3.78
N GLU A 90 -9.16 -4.98 3.82
CA GLU A 90 -10.31 -4.77 4.72
C GLU A 90 -9.89 -4.71 6.19
N GLN A 91 -8.91 -5.51 6.59
CA GLN A 91 -8.38 -5.46 7.95
C GLN A 91 -7.76 -4.09 8.25
N VAL A 92 -7.04 -3.51 7.30
CA VAL A 92 -6.47 -2.17 7.44
C VAL A 92 -7.57 -1.13 7.62
N PHE A 93 -8.61 -1.16 6.79
CA PHE A 93 -9.75 -0.24 6.92
C PHE A 93 -10.43 -0.36 8.29
N SER A 94 -10.59 -1.57 8.77
CA SER A 94 -11.23 -1.85 10.07
C SER A 94 -10.39 -1.37 11.26
N CYS A 95 -9.07 -1.48 11.16
CA CYS A 95 -8.14 -1.05 12.22
C CYS A 95 -8.02 0.46 12.30
N PHE A 96 -8.12 1.16 11.17
CA PHE A 96 -7.90 2.60 11.07
C PHE A 96 -9.18 3.33 10.65
N LYS A 97 -10.21 3.24 11.48
CA LYS A 97 -11.55 3.78 11.19
C LYS A 97 -11.59 5.30 11.01
N ASN A 98 -10.64 6.01 11.60
CA ASN A 98 -10.55 7.47 11.51
C ASN A 98 -9.67 7.95 10.35
N THR A 99 -9.02 7.02 9.64
CA THR A 99 -8.23 7.31 8.43
C THR A 99 -9.13 7.20 7.22
N GLN A 100 -9.11 8.20 6.34
CA GLN A 100 -9.85 8.19 5.08
C GLN A 100 -8.96 7.66 3.96
N PHE A 101 -9.41 6.61 3.29
CA PHE A 101 -8.72 5.99 2.16
C PHE A 101 -9.42 6.39 0.87
N HIS A 102 -8.77 7.23 0.07
CA HIS A 102 -9.30 7.72 -1.20
C HIS A 102 -8.66 6.94 -2.35
N PHE A 103 -9.44 6.09 -3.00
CA PHE A 103 -8.99 5.35 -4.17
C PHE A 103 -9.19 6.19 -5.43
N VAL A 104 -8.10 6.50 -6.10
CA VAL A 104 -8.11 7.32 -7.32
C VAL A 104 -8.22 6.39 -8.52
N LEU A 105 -9.44 6.23 -9.02
CA LEU A 105 -9.79 5.29 -10.08
C LEU A 105 -10.82 5.93 -11.01
N ASP A 106 -10.56 5.95 -12.32
CA ASP A 106 -11.56 6.40 -13.30
C ASP A 106 -12.62 5.34 -13.56
N ASN A 107 -12.24 4.05 -13.47
CA ASN A 107 -13.19 2.95 -13.57
C ASN A 107 -13.66 2.52 -12.18
N ALA A 108 -14.87 2.91 -11.81
CA ALA A 108 -15.46 2.55 -10.52
C ALA A 108 -15.54 1.04 -10.28
N LYS A 109 -15.61 0.23 -11.35
CA LYS A 109 -15.65 -1.24 -11.24
C LYS A 109 -14.32 -1.85 -10.81
N ALA A 110 -13.22 -1.11 -10.90
CA ALA A 110 -11.92 -1.56 -10.42
C ALA A 110 -11.84 -1.58 -8.88
N LEU A 111 -12.73 -0.86 -8.19
CA LEU A 111 -12.84 -0.95 -6.74
C LEU A 111 -13.66 -2.18 -6.35
N PRO A 112 -13.12 -3.09 -5.52
CA PRO A 112 -13.90 -4.24 -5.04
C PRO A 112 -15.19 -3.83 -4.36
N ASP A 113 -16.30 -4.48 -4.70
CA ASP A 113 -17.61 -4.18 -4.12
C ASP A 113 -17.62 -4.35 -2.60
N GLN A 114 -16.85 -5.30 -2.09
CA GLN A 114 -16.73 -5.57 -0.66
C GLN A 114 -16.21 -4.37 0.12
N TRP A 115 -15.42 -3.48 -0.51
CA TRP A 115 -14.86 -2.30 0.16
C TRP A 115 -15.86 -1.15 0.28
N ARG A 116 -16.95 -1.15 -0.48
CA ARG A 116 -17.95 -0.07 -0.49
C ARG A 116 -18.73 0.03 0.81
N LYS A 117 -18.74 -1.02 1.63
CA LYS A 117 -19.38 -1.03 2.96
C LYS A 117 -18.61 -0.20 4.00
N PHE A 118 -17.33 0.07 3.78
CA PHE A 118 -16.50 0.83 4.71
C PHE A 118 -16.71 2.33 4.53
N LYS A 119 -17.11 3.02 5.61
CA LYS A 119 -17.37 4.46 5.60
C LYS A 119 -16.12 5.30 5.34
N ASN A 120 -14.94 4.77 5.68
CA ASN A 120 -13.65 5.42 5.49
C ASN A 120 -12.99 5.09 4.15
N VAL A 121 -13.68 4.40 3.25
CA VAL A 121 -13.23 4.14 1.90
C VAL A 121 -14.01 5.02 0.93
N LYS A 122 -13.29 5.82 0.15
CA LYS A 122 -13.85 6.78 -0.81
C LYS A 122 -13.30 6.51 -2.20
N LEU A 123 -14.08 6.84 -3.20
CA LEU A 123 -13.69 6.74 -4.61
C LEU A 123 -13.66 8.13 -5.22
N MET A 124 -12.63 8.43 -5.99
CA MET A 124 -12.54 9.66 -6.78
C MET A 124 -11.89 9.39 -8.13
N SER A 125 -12.21 10.22 -9.12
CA SER A 125 -11.56 10.16 -10.43
C SER A 125 -10.18 10.82 -10.39
N HIS A 126 -9.34 10.53 -11.39
CA HIS A 126 -8.06 11.23 -11.55
C HIS A 126 -8.25 12.76 -11.68
N LYS A 127 -9.28 13.19 -12.40
CA LYS A 127 -9.61 14.60 -12.55
C LYS A 127 -9.92 15.28 -11.21
N GLN A 128 -10.70 14.61 -10.37
CA GLN A 128 -11.03 15.11 -9.03
C GLN A 128 -9.78 15.18 -8.15
N PHE A 129 -8.91 14.17 -8.23
CA PHE A 129 -7.66 14.14 -7.48
C PHE A 129 -6.72 15.27 -7.90
N VAL A 130 -6.56 15.51 -9.20
CA VAL A 130 -5.74 16.62 -9.70
C VAL A 130 -6.30 17.96 -9.19
N SER A 131 -7.61 18.17 -9.26
CA SER A 131 -8.24 19.38 -8.72
C SER A 131 -8.03 19.53 -7.21
N TYR A 132 -8.01 18.44 -6.47
CA TYR A 132 -7.72 18.43 -5.03
C TYR A 132 -6.27 18.87 -4.76
N CYS A 133 -5.33 18.43 -5.59
CA CYS A 133 -3.90 18.77 -5.45
C CYS A 133 -3.55 20.19 -5.92
N ASP A 134 -4.36 20.79 -6.78
CA ASP A 134 -4.13 22.13 -7.34
C ASP A 134 -4.59 23.28 -6.41
N LEU A 135 -4.59 23.02 -5.13
CA LEU A 135 -4.96 24.05 -4.13
C LEU A 135 -3.93 25.22 -4.06
#